data_4295c6ff75b6bdfdddabb54e8e3e85d9
#
_entry.id   4295c6ff75b6bdfdddabb54e8e3e85d9
#
_cell.length_a   1.000
_cell.length_b   1.000
_cell.length_c   1.000
_cell.angle_alpha   90.00
_cell.angle_beta   90.00
_cell.angle_gamma   90.00
#
_symmetry.space_group_name_H-M   'P 1'
#
loop_
_entity.id
_entity.type
_entity.pdbx_description
1 polymer ?
#
loop_
_entity_poly.entity_id
_entity_poly.type
_entity_poly.pdbx_seq_one_letter_code
_entity_poly.pdbx_strand_id
1 'polypeptide(L)'
;MSDKISVNLSSPALVSQIADLSKENLISFQKTLRKILQVSWNQLYQDHGLKWEEITTIPDIVLGNRKYRPYSIRLNQKFRAVVMRKENEMVFISLHTDHDSAYA
;
A
#
# COMPACT_ATOMS: atom_id res chain seq x y z
N MET A 1 -11.75 19.65 8.51
CA MET A 1 -11.73 18.58 7.53
C MET A 1 -10.41 17.91 7.50
N SER A 2 -10.45 16.65 7.46
CA SER A 2 -9.24 15.87 7.60
C SER A 2 -8.76 15.38 6.25
N ASP A 3 -7.50 15.68 5.90
CA ASP A 3 -6.79 15.06 4.78
C ASP A 3 -6.20 13.72 5.19
N LYS A 4 -6.53 13.25 6.37
CA LYS A 4 -5.96 12.01 6.88
C LYS A 4 -6.38 10.84 6.03
N ILE A 5 -5.47 9.87 5.93
CA ILE A 5 -5.66 8.71 5.09
C ILE A 5 -6.46 7.68 5.85
N SER A 6 -7.50 7.17 5.21
CA SER A 6 -8.24 6.02 5.69
C SER A 6 -7.63 4.78 5.04
N VAL A 7 -7.42 3.71 5.81
CA VAL A 7 -6.78 2.49 5.30
C VAL A 7 -7.81 1.39 5.17
N ASN A 8 -7.84 0.72 4.02
CA ASN A 8 -8.73 -0.40 3.74
C ASN A 8 -7.91 -1.68 3.57
N LEU A 9 -8.11 -2.64 4.47
CA LEU A 9 -7.43 -3.94 4.48
C LEU A 9 -8.44 -5.08 4.29
N SER A 10 -9.56 -4.83 3.63
CA SER A 10 -10.67 -5.78 3.60
C SER A 10 -10.53 -6.91 2.58
N SER A 11 -9.55 -6.85 1.68
CA SER A 11 -9.36 -7.90 0.69
C SER A 11 -9.02 -9.24 1.36
N PRO A 12 -9.77 -10.33 1.11
CA PRO A 12 -9.44 -11.62 1.70
C PRO A 12 -8.04 -12.13 1.36
N ALA A 13 -7.59 -11.90 0.13
CA ALA A 13 -6.24 -12.29 -0.28
C ALA A 13 -5.18 -11.54 0.53
N LEU A 14 -5.41 -10.27 0.78
CA LEU A 14 -4.50 -9.46 1.59
C LEU A 14 -4.46 -9.96 3.03
N VAL A 15 -5.61 -10.26 3.61
CA VAL A 15 -5.69 -10.75 4.99
C VAL A 15 -4.89 -12.04 5.15
N SER A 16 -4.99 -12.95 4.18
CA SER A 16 -4.18 -14.16 4.15
C SER A 16 -2.69 -13.85 4.12
N GLN A 17 -2.27 -12.90 3.30
CA GLN A 17 -0.87 -12.50 3.22
C GLN A 17 -0.37 -11.91 4.53
N ILE A 18 -1.19 -11.09 5.20
CA ILE A 18 -0.83 -10.53 6.50
C ILE A 18 -0.62 -11.65 7.53
N ALA A 19 -1.50 -12.64 7.53
CA ALA A 19 -1.42 -13.78 8.45
C ALA A 19 -0.13 -14.58 8.25
N ASP A 20 0.41 -14.60 7.04
CA ASP A 20 1.61 -15.37 6.70
C ASP A 20 2.91 -14.58 6.84
N LEU A 21 2.86 -13.32 7.26
CA LEU A 21 4.06 -12.50 7.39
C LEU A 21 4.98 -13.03 8.49
N SER A 22 6.29 -12.95 8.23
CA SER A 22 7.28 -13.18 9.29
C SER A 22 7.10 -12.11 10.37
N LYS A 23 7.65 -12.38 11.55
CA LYS A 23 7.59 -11.41 12.64
C LYS A 23 8.20 -10.08 12.24
N GLU A 24 9.34 -10.11 11.55
CA GLU A 24 10.03 -8.91 11.09
C GLU A 24 9.15 -8.10 10.12
N ASN A 25 8.56 -8.77 9.14
CA ASN A 25 7.72 -8.11 8.16
C ASN A 25 6.41 -7.61 8.79
N LEU A 26 5.87 -8.33 9.74
CA LEU A 26 4.67 -7.87 10.46
C LEU A 26 4.96 -6.57 11.23
N ILE A 27 6.11 -6.48 11.88
CA ILE A 27 6.52 -5.26 12.57
C ILE A 27 6.67 -4.11 11.59
N SER A 28 7.30 -4.35 10.44
CA SER A 28 7.45 -3.32 9.39
C SER A 28 6.08 -2.85 8.88
N PHE A 29 5.16 -3.78 8.68
CA PHE A 29 3.81 -3.48 8.23
C PHE A 29 3.08 -2.60 9.25
N GLN A 30 3.14 -2.97 10.53
CA GLN A 30 2.51 -2.20 11.61
C GLN A 30 3.07 -0.78 11.71
N LYS A 31 4.39 -0.63 11.64
CA LYS A 31 5.03 0.69 11.69
C LYS A 31 4.58 1.56 10.54
N THR A 32 4.50 0.99 9.35
CA THR A 32 4.08 1.72 8.16
C THR A 32 2.63 2.14 8.26
N LEU A 33 1.75 1.27 8.76
CA LEU A 33 0.34 1.63 8.97
C LEU A 33 0.20 2.79 9.94
N ARG A 34 0.94 2.77 11.06
CA ARG A 34 0.91 3.88 12.02
C ARG A 34 1.34 5.19 11.37
N LYS A 35 2.38 5.15 10.55
CA LYS A 35 2.87 6.34 9.85
C LYS A 35 1.82 6.87 8.89
N ILE A 36 1.22 5.98 8.09
CA ILE A 36 0.20 6.36 7.12
C ILE A 36 -0.99 7.04 7.82
N LEU A 37 -1.42 6.51 8.96
CA LEU A 37 -2.58 7.04 9.67
C LEU A 37 -2.31 8.42 10.31
N GLN A 38 -1.04 8.85 10.38
CA GLN A 38 -0.67 10.11 11.01
C GLN A 38 -0.39 11.23 10.01
N VAL A 39 -0.37 10.94 8.72
CA VAL A 39 0.01 11.92 7.70
C VAL A 39 -1.15 12.18 6.75
N SER A 40 -1.09 13.31 6.07
CA SER A 40 -2.02 13.61 4.97
C SER A 40 -1.51 12.99 3.69
N TRP A 41 -2.36 12.98 2.65
CA TRP A 41 -1.94 12.50 1.34
C TRP A 41 -0.78 13.34 0.78
N ASN A 42 -0.81 14.66 0.99
CA ASN A 42 0.28 15.52 0.51
C ASN A 42 1.60 15.18 1.19
N GLN A 43 1.56 14.92 2.49
CA GLN A 43 2.76 14.53 3.24
C GLN A 43 3.25 13.15 2.78
N LEU A 44 2.33 12.24 2.52
CA LEU A 44 2.67 10.89 2.06
C LEU A 44 3.40 10.92 0.72
N TYR A 45 2.92 11.73 -0.23
CA TYR A 45 3.55 11.84 -1.55
C TYR A 45 4.99 12.34 -1.48
N GLN A 46 5.32 13.11 -0.45
CA GLN A 46 6.65 13.69 -0.27
C GLN A 46 7.56 12.83 0.62
N ASP A 47 7.04 11.75 1.15
CA ASP A 47 7.78 10.90 2.10
C ASP A 47 8.70 9.94 1.35
N HIS A 48 10.01 10.17 1.46
CA HIS A 48 11.00 9.34 0.78
C HIS A 48 11.08 7.93 1.36
N GLY A 49 10.73 7.77 2.62
CA GLY A 49 10.74 6.47 3.26
C GLY A 49 9.63 5.56 2.74
N LEU A 50 8.43 6.13 2.53
CA LEU A 50 7.30 5.37 1.99
C LEU A 50 7.41 5.15 0.49
N LYS A 51 8.09 6.03 -0.22
CA LYS A 51 8.39 5.90 -1.64
C LYS A 51 7.16 5.54 -2.48
N TRP A 52 6.20 6.45 -2.49
CA TRP A 52 4.99 6.31 -3.29
C TRP A 52 5.35 6.35 -4.77
N GLU A 53 5.15 5.24 -5.48
CA GLU A 53 5.56 5.09 -6.86
C GLU A 53 4.48 4.43 -7.71
N GLU A 54 4.19 5.00 -8.86
CA GLU A 54 3.26 4.39 -9.80
C GLU A 54 3.84 3.10 -10.37
N ILE A 55 3.03 2.05 -10.45
CA ILE A 55 3.42 0.78 -11.08
C ILE A 55 2.90 0.81 -12.51
N THR A 56 3.81 0.96 -13.48
CA THR A 56 3.43 1.09 -14.89
C THR A 56 3.30 -0.26 -15.60
N THR A 57 3.79 -1.34 -14.99
CA THR A 57 3.76 -2.68 -15.56
C THR A 57 2.48 -3.45 -15.25
N ILE A 58 1.63 -2.90 -14.39
CA ILE A 58 0.34 -3.50 -14.02
C ILE A 58 -0.76 -2.61 -14.57
N PRO A 59 -1.80 -3.19 -15.18
CA PRO A 59 -2.90 -2.38 -15.70
C PRO A 59 -3.72 -1.75 -14.58
N ASP A 60 -4.53 -0.76 -14.95
CA ASP A 60 -5.43 -0.12 -14.01
C ASP A 60 -6.37 -1.15 -13.37
N ILE A 61 -6.67 -0.91 -12.10
CA ILE A 61 -7.62 -1.74 -11.35
C ILE A 61 -9.02 -1.17 -11.60
N VAL A 62 -9.92 -2.03 -12.04
CA VAL A 62 -11.29 -1.61 -12.34
C VAL A 62 -12.20 -2.00 -11.18
N LEU A 63 -12.85 -1.02 -10.57
CA LEU A 63 -13.87 -1.22 -9.54
C LEU A 63 -15.13 -0.48 -9.97
N GLY A 64 -16.16 -1.25 -10.26
CA GLY A 64 -17.39 -0.67 -10.79
C GLY A 64 -17.12 0.00 -12.14
N ASN A 65 -17.43 1.28 -12.25
CA ASN A 65 -17.23 2.05 -13.47
C ASN A 65 -15.94 2.87 -13.47
N ARG A 66 -15.10 2.73 -12.45
CA ARG A 66 -13.89 3.54 -12.31
C ARG A 66 -12.63 2.72 -12.42
N LYS A 67 -11.59 3.37 -12.94
CA LYS A 67 -10.26 2.81 -13.05
C LYS A 67 -9.34 3.50 -12.05
N TYR A 68 -8.50 2.71 -11.37
CA TYR A 68 -7.54 3.21 -10.39
C TYR A 68 -6.15 2.73 -10.74
N ARG A 69 -5.17 3.63 -10.66
CA ARG A 69 -3.77 3.26 -10.89
C ARG A 69 -3.23 2.50 -9.67
N PRO A 70 -2.52 1.39 -9.88
CA PRO A 70 -1.79 0.76 -8.79
C PRO A 70 -0.50 1.52 -8.49
N TYR A 71 -0.17 1.60 -7.20
CA TYR A 71 1.06 2.20 -6.71
C TYR A 71 1.73 1.24 -5.75
N SER A 72 3.05 1.38 -5.59
CA SER A 72 3.76 0.64 -4.57
C SER A 72 4.20 1.58 -3.45
N ILE A 73 4.25 1.04 -2.23
CA ILE A 73 4.85 1.72 -1.09
C ILE A 73 5.87 0.80 -0.44
N ARG A 74 6.90 1.42 0.13
CA ARG A 74 7.96 0.67 0.82
C ARG A 74 7.57 0.41 2.26
N LEU A 75 7.62 -0.85 2.66
CA LEU A 75 7.39 -1.25 4.05
C LEU A 75 8.71 -1.49 4.78
N ASN A 76 9.69 -2.08 4.09
CA ASN A 76 11.09 -2.11 4.50
C ASN A 76 11.94 -2.31 3.25
N GLN A 77 13.23 -2.62 3.39
CA GLN A 77 14.15 -2.63 2.26
C GLN A 77 13.70 -3.52 1.10
N LYS A 78 13.13 -4.69 1.38
CA LYS A 78 12.67 -5.63 0.35
C LYS A 78 11.16 -5.80 0.28
N PHE A 79 10.46 -5.33 1.29
CA PHE A 79 9.02 -5.56 1.44
C PHE A 79 8.25 -4.38 0.90
N ARG A 80 7.31 -4.66 -0.01
CA ARG A 80 6.48 -3.63 -0.66
C ARG A 80 5.01 -4.02 -0.56
N ALA A 81 4.15 -3.02 -0.61
CA ALA A 81 2.73 -3.24 -0.77
C ALA A 81 2.28 -2.61 -2.08
N VAL A 82 1.32 -3.26 -2.73
CA VAL A 82 0.62 -2.67 -3.87
C VAL A 82 -0.68 -2.10 -3.33
N VAL A 83 -0.90 -0.83 -3.60
CA VAL A 83 -2.05 -0.07 -3.08
C VAL A 83 -2.66 0.76 -4.19
N MET A 84 -3.85 1.28 -3.94
CA MET A 84 -4.47 2.30 -4.79
C MET A 84 -5.12 3.35 -3.92
N ARG A 85 -5.28 4.55 -4.46
CA ARG A 85 -6.00 5.61 -3.77
C ARG A 85 -7.42 5.72 -4.31
N LYS A 86 -8.40 5.60 -3.43
CA LYS A 86 -9.81 5.81 -3.73
C LYS A 86 -10.31 6.93 -2.82
N GLU A 87 -10.39 8.15 -3.36
CA GLU A 87 -10.69 9.34 -2.57
C GLU A 87 -9.68 9.53 -1.44
N ASN A 88 -10.08 9.47 -0.17
CA ASN A 88 -9.17 9.55 0.96
C ASN A 88 -8.73 8.17 1.46
N GLU A 89 -9.15 7.12 0.79
CA GLU A 89 -8.88 5.76 1.20
C GLU A 89 -7.67 5.19 0.47
N MET A 90 -6.75 4.61 1.23
CA MET A 90 -5.68 3.80 0.68
C MET A 90 -6.12 2.35 0.76
N VAL A 91 -6.40 1.75 -0.39
CA VAL A 91 -6.83 0.36 -0.48
C VAL A 91 -5.61 -0.51 -0.72
N PHE A 92 -5.31 -1.39 0.22
CA PHE A 92 -4.22 -2.34 0.08
C PHE A 92 -4.69 -3.50 -0.79
N ILE A 93 -3.91 -3.84 -1.80
CA ILE A 93 -4.26 -4.87 -2.77
C ILE A 93 -3.48 -6.14 -2.51
N SER A 94 -2.15 -6.03 -2.36
CA SER A 94 -1.29 -7.19 -2.14
C SER A 94 0.00 -6.79 -1.45
N LEU A 95 0.65 -7.77 -0.82
CA LEU A 95 1.93 -7.61 -0.16
C LEU A 95 2.97 -8.46 -0.88
N HIS A 96 4.18 -7.93 -1.02
CA HIS A 96 5.27 -8.58 -1.72
C HIS A 96 6.54 -8.48 -0.90
N THR A 97 7.00 -9.61 -0.39
CA THR A 97 8.21 -9.66 0.45
C THR A 97 9.49 -9.67 -0.38
N ASP A 98 9.34 -9.82 -1.71
CA ASP A 98 10.43 -9.71 -2.67
C ASP A 98 10.12 -8.52 -3.58
N HIS A 99 11.05 -7.55 -3.65
CA HIS A 99 10.87 -6.33 -4.44
C HIS A 99 10.44 -6.62 -5.89
N ASP A 100 11.06 -7.61 -6.52
CA ASP A 100 10.81 -7.89 -7.93
C ASP A 100 9.39 -8.42 -8.17
N SER A 101 8.80 -9.11 -7.19
CA SER A 101 7.47 -9.69 -7.35
C SER A 101 6.37 -8.64 -7.42
N ALA A 102 6.60 -7.44 -6.86
CA ALA A 102 5.61 -6.35 -6.91
C ALA A 102 5.41 -5.82 -8.33
N TYR A 103 6.37 -6.03 -9.22
CA TYR A 103 6.35 -5.48 -10.58
C TYR A 103 6.23 -6.58 -11.64
N ALA A 104 6.06 -7.80 -11.21
CA ALA A 104 6.00 -8.94 -12.12
C ALA A 104 4.68 -9.01 -12.90
#